data_bed772e77adfbe840ae7e72cf44c5d08
#
_entry.id   bed772e77adfbe840ae7e72cf44c5d08
#
_cell.length_a   1.000
_cell.length_b   1.000
_cell.length_c   1.000
_cell.angle_alpha   90.00
_cell.angle_beta   90.00
_cell.angle_gamma   90.00
#
_symmetry.space_group_name_H-M   'P 1'
#
loop_
_entity.id
_entity.type
_entity.pdbx_description
1 polymer ?
#
loop_
_entity_poly.entity_id
_entity_poly.type
_entity_poly.pdbx_seq_one_letter_code
_entity_poly.pdbx_strand_id
1 'polypeptide(L)'
;YKKRFPKDKYVEQWIGISTDEISRMKPSQDKYILNRFPLIEMKMSRQDCLDWLEKNNFALPEKSACIICPFHSDKYWHHMKTEKPEEFESAVSFDKKIRNGTAKIKDNLFLHRSCKPLNEVEFLKVDNQLDMFSHLCDGGVCGV
;
A
#
# COMPACT_ATOMS: atom_id res chain seq x y z
N TYR A 1 -16.14 -26.26 -1.89
CA TYR A 1 -15.50 -27.42 -2.55
C TYR A 1 -14.00 -27.33 -2.31
N LYS A 2 -13.48 -27.99 -1.25
CA LYS A 2 -12.03 -28.19 -1.08
C LYS A 2 -11.63 -29.29 -2.08
N LYS A 3 -11.11 -28.94 -3.24
CA LYS A 3 -10.42 -29.88 -4.10
C LYS A 3 -9.25 -30.47 -3.31
N ARG A 4 -9.28 -31.78 -3.01
CA ARG A 4 -8.14 -32.46 -2.40
C ARG A 4 -7.01 -32.47 -3.41
N PHE A 5 -5.96 -31.71 -3.12
CA PHE A 5 -4.70 -31.83 -3.86
C PHE A 5 -4.10 -33.24 -3.63
N PRO A 6 -3.57 -33.87 -4.67
CA PRO A 6 -2.82 -35.11 -4.51
C PRO A 6 -1.69 -34.94 -3.50
N LYS A 7 -1.44 -35.94 -2.66
CA LYS A 7 -0.46 -35.84 -1.57
C LYS A 7 1.00 -35.70 -2.04
N ASP A 8 1.25 -36.05 -3.28
CA ASP A 8 2.55 -36.05 -3.97
C ASP A 8 2.79 -34.81 -4.85
N LYS A 9 1.83 -33.88 -4.89
CA LYS A 9 1.93 -32.64 -5.69
C LYS A 9 1.94 -31.43 -4.80
N TYR A 10 2.75 -30.44 -5.17
CA TYR A 10 2.80 -29.12 -4.55
C TYR A 10 2.64 -28.05 -5.61
N VAL A 11 2.27 -26.85 -5.14
CA VAL A 11 2.18 -25.64 -5.96
C VAL A 11 3.28 -24.70 -5.50
N GLU A 12 4.11 -24.25 -6.41
CA GLU A 12 5.02 -23.13 -6.12
C GLU A 12 4.26 -21.83 -6.22
N GLN A 13 4.26 -21.07 -5.12
CA GLN A 13 3.72 -19.71 -5.07
C GLN A 13 4.88 -18.70 -5.04
N TRP A 14 5.02 -17.94 -6.11
CA TRP A 14 6.05 -16.92 -6.20
C TRP A 14 5.54 -15.62 -5.58
N ILE A 15 6.28 -15.08 -4.64
CA ILE A 15 5.93 -13.88 -3.89
C ILE A 15 7.02 -12.83 -4.13
N GLY A 16 6.60 -11.65 -4.62
CA GLY A 16 7.49 -10.54 -4.99
C GLY A 16 7.94 -9.70 -3.80
N ILE A 17 8.59 -10.33 -2.81
CA ILE A 17 9.21 -9.65 -1.68
C ILE A 17 10.67 -9.36 -2.04
N SER A 18 11.07 -8.08 -2.00
CA SER A 18 12.46 -7.64 -2.18
C SER A 18 13.30 -7.78 -0.91
N THR A 19 14.61 -7.58 -1.01
CA THR A 19 15.51 -7.68 0.14
C THR A 19 15.20 -6.68 1.25
N ASP A 20 14.61 -5.54 0.91
CA ASP A 20 14.18 -4.50 1.86
C ASP A 20 13.02 -4.97 2.76
N GLU A 21 12.26 -5.97 2.29
CA GLU A 21 11.07 -6.48 2.96
C GLU A 21 11.25 -7.91 3.48
N ILE A 22 12.49 -8.36 3.69
CA ILE A 22 12.80 -9.75 4.06
C ILE A 22 12.08 -10.23 5.32
N SER A 23 11.75 -9.32 6.25
CA SER A 23 10.98 -9.60 7.46
C SER A 23 9.56 -10.12 7.18
N ARG A 24 9.02 -9.85 5.99
CA ARG A 24 7.69 -10.32 5.55
C ARG A 24 7.71 -11.75 5.00
N MET A 25 8.90 -12.31 4.80
CA MET A 25 9.06 -13.66 4.27
C MET A 25 8.56 -14.69 5.29
N LYS A 26 7.53 -15.43 4.93
CA LYS A 26 6.94 -16.49 5.75
C LYS A 26 6.69 -17.74 4.92
N PRO A 27 6.89 -18.93 5.50
CA PRO A 27 6.49 -20.18 4.85
C PRO A 27 4.96 -20.23 4.70
N SER A 28 4.48 -21.00 3.75
CA SER A 28 3.05 -21.26 3.62
C SER A 28 2.53 -22.07 4.82
N GLN A 29 1.30 -21.78 5.25
CA GLN A 29 0.59 -22.59 6.23
C GLN A 29 0.03 -23.88 5.62
N ASP A 30 -0.17 -23.90 4.30
CA ASP A 30 -0.66 -25.05 3.58
C ASP A 30 0.48 -25.97 3.11
N LYS A 31 0.43 -27.24 3.48
CA LYS A 31 1.49 -28.23 3.20
C LYS A 31 1.75 -28.48 1.70
N TYR A 32 0.78 -28.15 0.84
CA TYR A 32 0.89 -28.34 -0.61
C TYR A 32 1.31 -27.07 -1.34
N ILE A 33 1.59 -25.96 -0.62
CA ILE A 33 2.09 -24.71 -1.18
C ILE A 33 3.52 -24.48 -0.72
N LEU A 34 4.41 -24.31 -1.68
CA LEU A 34 5.80 -23.91 -1.44
C LEU A 34 5.98 -22.45 -1.85
N ASN A 35 6.18 -21.56 -0.87
CA ASN A 35 6.48 -20.16 -1.17
C ASN A 35 7.92 -20.03 -1.67
N ARG A 36 8.08 -19.33 -2.80
CA ARG A 36 9.38 -18.91 -3.32
C ARG A 36 9.46 -17.40 -3.37
N PHE A 37 10.64 -16.88 -3.19
CA PHE A 37 10.92 -15.44 -3.12
C PHE A 37 12.01 -15.08 -4.14
N PRO A 38 11.68 -15.03 -5.44
CA PRO A 38 12.68 -14.89 -6.50
C PRO A 38 13.54 -13.63 -6.36
N LEU A 39 12.97 -12.51 -5.90
CA LEU A 39 13.73 -11.27 -5.73
C LEU A 39 14.77 -11.36 -4.61
N ILE A 40 14.45 -12.11 -3.53
CA ILE A 40 15.41 -12.39 -2.46
C ILE A 40 16.50 -13.35 -2.95
N GLU A 41 16.13 -14.39 -3.70
CA GLU A 41 17.07 -15.33 -4.31
C GLU A 41 18.07 -14.62 -5.24
N MET A 42 17.60 -13.61 -6.00
CA MET A 42 18.40 -12.75 -6.87
C MET A 42 19.08 -11.59 -6.14
N LYS A 43 18.85 -11.43 -4.83
CA LYS A 43 19.36 -10.33 -3.99
C LYS A 43 18.95 -8.94 -4.49
N MET A 44 17.76 -8.81 -5.05
CA MET A 44 17.23 -7.56 -5.57
C MET A 44 16.53 -6.75 -4.49
N SER A 45 16.95 -5.50 -4.35
CA SER A 45 16.25 -4.47 -3.58
C SER A 45 15.09 -3.88 -4.39
N ARG A 46 14.26 -3.05 -3.73
CA ARG A 46 13.23 -2.29 -4.44
C ARG A 46 13.84 -1.36 -5.49
N GLN A 47 14.96 -0.72 -5.17
CA GLN A 47 15.65 0.17 -6.12
C GLN A 47 16.15 -0.61 -7.34
N ASP A 48 16.74 -1.78 -7.13
CA ASP A 48 17.19 -2.63 -8.25
C ASP A 48 16.04 -3.03 -9.18
N CYS A 49 14.83 -3.24 -8.60
CA CYS A 49 13.63 -3.51 -9.40
C CYS A 49 13.20 -2.29 -10.24
N LEU A 50 13.27 -1.08 -9.68
CA LEU A 50 12.95 0.15 -10.40
C LEU A 50 13.96 0.42 -11.52
N ASP A 51 15.25 0.29 -11.23
CA ASP A 51 16.34 0.45 -12.20
C ASP A 51 16.23 -0.57 -13.35
N TRP A 52 15.79 -1.80 -13.02
CA TRP A 52 15.54 -2.83 -14.01
C TRP A 52 14.38 -2.46 -14.94
N LEU A 53 13.28 -1.92 -14.39
CA LEU A 53 12.13 -1.47 -15.19
C LEU A 53 12.53 -0.33 -16.14
N GLU A 54 13.25 0.68 -15.63
CA GLU A 54 13.77 1.79 -16.45
C GLU A 54 14.67 1.30 -17.58
N LYS A 55 15.64 0.45 -17.24
CA LYS A 55 16.60 -0.10 -18.21
C LYS A 55 15.93 -0.91 -19.33
N ASN A 56 14.80 -1.52 -19.05
CA ASN A 56 14.02 -2.30 -20.01
C ASN A 56 12.85 -1.52 -20.64
N ASN A 57 12.80 -0.19 -20.45
CA ASN A 57 11.77 0.69 -20.98
C ASN A 57 10.33 0.32 -20.55
N PHE A 58 10.16 -0.22 -19.36
CA PHE A 58 8.85 -0.39 -18.76
C PHE A 58 8.45 0.88 -18.01
N ALA A 59 7.15 1.20 -18.06
CA ALA A 59 6.61 2.28 -17.24
C ALA A 59 6.79 1.95 -15.75
N LEU A 60 7.25 2.94 -14.97
CA LEU A 60 7.31 2.77 -13.52
C LEU A 60 5.89 2.65 -12.96
N PRO A 61 5.61 1.61 -12.18
CA PRO A 61 4.29 1.44 -11.60
C PRO A 61 4.00 2.55 -10.59
N GLU A 62 2.80 3.13 -10.68
CA GLU A 62 2.32 4.02 -9.63
C GLU A 62 2.26 3.27 -8.30
N LYS A 63 2.40 4.04 -7.21
CA LYS A 63 2.28 3.50 -5.87
C LYS A 63 0.91 2.85 -5.69
N SER A 64 0.90 1.55 -5.46
CA SER A 64 -0.31 0.79 -5.14
C SER A 64 -0.71 1.06 -3.69
N ALA A 65 -1.57 2.06 -3.50
CA ALA A 65 -2.11 2.38 -2.19
C ALA A 65 -3.64 2.40 -2.25
N CYS A 66 -4.28 1.98 -1.15
CA CYS A 66 -5.74 2.03 -1.04
C CYS A 66 -6.21 3.49 -1.07
N ILE A 67 -7.21 3.82 -1.90
CA ILE A 67 -7.77 5.17 -2.05
C ILE A 67 -8.13 5.81 -0.70
N ILE A 68 -8.62 5.00 0.24
CA ILE A 68 -9.07 5.44 1.58
C ILE A 68 -8.00 5.24 2.67
N CYS A 69 -6.72 5.12 2.31
CA CYS A 69 -5.66 4.90 3.29
C CYS A 69 -5.40 6.15 4.14
N PRO A 70 -5.53 6.09 5.49
CA PRO A 70 -5.29 7.25 6.35
C PRO A 70 -3.80 7.67 6.41
N PHE A 71 -2.90 6.83 5.91
CA PHE A 71 -1.44 7.08 5.89
C PHE A 71 -0.96 7.77 4.60
N HIS A 72 -1.86 8.25 3.76
CA HIS A 72 -1.46 9.06 2.62
C HIS A 72 -0.81 10.38 3.08
N SER A 73 0.28 10.75 2.39
CA SER A 73 0.89 12.06 2.56
C SER A 73 0.01 13.17 1.95
N ASP A 74 0.21 14.41 2.39
CA ASP A 74 -0.50 15.58 1.83
C ASP A 74 -0.23 15.71 0.33
N LYS A 75 1.01 15.39 -0.11
CA LYS A 75 1.39 15.35 -1.52
C LYS A 75 0.54 14.35 -2.31
N TYR A 76 0.29 13.16 -1.75
CA TYR A 76 -0.53 12.14 -2.39
C TYR A 76 -2.01 12.57 -2.46
N TRP A 77 -2.56 13.12 -1.36
CA TRP A 77 -3.91 13.66 -1.34
C TRP A 77 -4.09 14.80 -2.33
N HIS A 78 -3.10 15.70 -2.44
CA HIS A 78 -3.09 16.78 -3.42
C HIS A 78 -3.08 16.23 -4.86
N HIS A 79 -2.19 15.26 -5.13
CA HIS A 79 -2.13 14.60 -6.44
C HIS A 79 -3.47 13.91 -6.79
N MET A 80 -4.05 13.17 -5.85
CA MET A 80 -5.36 12.53 -6.05
C MET A 80 -6.45 13.56 -6.35
N LYS A 81 -6.46 14.68 -5.64
CA LYS A 81 -7.44 15.76 -5.85
C LYS A 81 -7.32 16.42 -7.24
N THR A 82 -6.08 16.55 -7.78
CA THR A 82 -5.83 17.22 -9.06
C THR A 82 -5.90 16.28 -10.24
N GLU A 83 -5.31 15.12 -10.16
CA GLU A 83 -5.16 14.20 -11.30
C GLU A 83 -6.21 13.08 -11.33
N LYS A 84 -6.80 12.74 -10.17
CA LYS A 84 -7.77 11.66 -10.03
C LYS A 84 -9.00 12.09 -9.21
N PRO A 85 -9.76 13.11 -9.68
CA PRO A 85 -10.85 13.71 -8.89
C PRO A 85 -11.93 12.70 -8.47
N GLU A 86 -12.25 11.72 -9.31
CA GLU A 86 -13.25 10.69 -8.99
C GLU A 86 -12.81 9.81 -7.80
N GLU A 87 -11.53 9.45 -7.75
CA GLU A 87 -10.97 8.69 -6.64
C GLU A 87 -10.98 9.55 -5.36
N PHE A 88 -10.66 10.83 -5.47
CA PHE A 88 -10.70 11.76 -4.35
C PHE A 88 -12.12 11.94 -3.80
N GLU A 89 -13.13 12.09 -4.67
CA GLU A 89 -14.53 12.18 -4.26
C GLU A 89 -15.01 10.89 -3.58
N SER A 90 -14.56 9.74 -4.06
CA SER A 90 -14.82 8.45 -3.41
C SER A 90 -14.25 8.40 -1.99
N ALA A 91 -13.02 8.90 -1.80
CA ALA A 91 -12.40 9.01 -0.49
C ALA A 91 -13.15 10.00 0.42
N VAL A 92 -13.58 11.15 -0.08
CA VAL A 92 -14.40 12.12 0.64
C VAL A 92 -15.74 11.52 1.07
N SER A 93 -16.38 10.76 0.17
CA SER A 93 -17.63 10.06 0.49
C SER A 93 -17.44 9.04 1.61
N PHE A 94 -16.34 8.30 1.57
CA PHE A 94 -16.00 7.35 2.64
C PHE A 94 -15.68 8.07 3.95
N ASP A 95 -14.89 9.16 3.94
CA ASP A 95 -14.60 9.98 5.11
C ASP A 95 -15.87 10.49 5.80
N LYS A 96 -16.87 10.93 5.02
CA LYS A 96 -18.18 11.32 5.55
C LYS A 96 -18.92 10.15 6.21
N LYS A 97 -18.86 8.96 5.63
CA LYS A 97 -19.54 7.77 6.17
C LYS A 97 -18.97 7.31 7.51
N ILE A 98 -17.66 7.39 7.69
CA ILE A 98 -17.02 6.96 8.94
C ILE A 98 -17.04 8.02 10.03
N ARG A 99 -17.39 9.28 9.72
CA ARG A 99 -17.30 10.43 10.62
C ARG A 99 -17.98 10.22 11.96
N ASN A 100 -19.15 9.65 11.98
CA ASN A 100 -19.93 9.43 13.20
C ASN A 100 -19.49 8.18 13.97
N GLY A 101 -18.32 7.64 13.62
CA GLY A 101 -17.80 6.43 14.25
C GLY A 101 -18.55 5.16 13.82
N THR A 102 -18.38 4.14 14.62
CA THR A 102 -19.01 2.83 14.44
C THR A 102 -19.65 2.39 15.76
N ALA A 103 -20.35 1.26 15.77
CA ALA A 103 -20.93 0.70 17.01
C ALA A 103 -19.90 0.47 18.13
N LYS A 104 -18.60 0.33 17.76
CA LYS A 104 -17.49 0.11 18.70
C LYS A 104 -16.71 1.38 19.01
N ILE A 105 -16.69 2.36 18.11
CA ILE A 105 -15.90 3.60 18.22
C ILE A 105 -16.90 4.76 18.19
N LYS A 106 -17.05 5.45 19.30
CA LYS A 106 -18.02 6.54 19.46
C LYS A 106 -17.49 7.93 19.07
N ASP A 107 -16.17 8.03 18.87
CA ASP A 107 -15.52 9.29 18.51
C ASP A 107 -15.61 9.56 17.00
N ASN A 108 -15.48 10.81 16.62
CA ASN A 108 -15.43 11.21 15.22
C ASN A 108 -14.15 10.66 14.57
N LEU A 109 -14.32 9.99 13.43
CA LEU A 109 -13.23 9.45 12.64
C LEU A 109 -12.99 10.31 11.40
N PHE A 110 -11.72 10.47 11.04
CA PHE A 110 -11.28 11.22 9.87
C PHE A 110 -10.21 10.44 9.13
N LEU A 111 -10.21 10.49 7.81
CA LEU A 111 -9.16 9.87 7.00
C LEU A 111 -7.85 10.65 7.08
N HIS A 112 -7.94 11.98 7.18
CA HIS A 112 -6.77 12.81 7.21
C HIS A 112 -6.26 13.02 8.64
N ARG A 113 -4.93 12.98 8.82
CA ARG A 113 -4.24 13.17 10.11
C ARG A 113 -4.52 14.51 10.82
N SER A 114 -5.00 15.52 10.09
CA SER A 114 -5.40 16.81 10.70
C SER A 114 -6.72 16.74 11.48
N CYS A 115 -7.40 15.59 11.48
CA CYS A 115 -8.73 15.41 12.07
C CYS A 115 -9.75 16.44 11.58
N LYS A 116 -9.66 16.80 10.29
CA LYS A 116 -10.62 17.63 9.56
C LYS A 116 -11.30 16.83 8.47
N PRO A 117 -12.51 17.23 8.04
CA PRO A 117 -13.14 16.66 6.86
C PRO A 117 -12.21 16.73 5.65
N LEU A 118 -12.07 15.61 4.92
CA LEU A 118 -11.09 15.51 3.83
C LEU A 118 -11.29 16.57 2.75
N ASN A 119 -12.55 16.97 2.49
CA ASN A 119 -12.86 18.03 1.53
C ASN A 119 -12.48 19.45 2.00
N GLU A 120 -12.27 19.65 3.31
CA GLU A 120 -11.91 20.93 3.92
C GLU A 120 -10.41 21.05 4.20
N VAL A 121 -9.66 19.97 3.95
CA VAL A 121 -8.21 19.98 4.14
C VAL A 121 -7.54 20.77 3.02
N GLU A 122 -6.75 21.78 3.41
CA GLU A 122 -5.81 22.44 2.52
C GLU A 122 -4.50 21.65 2.50
N PHE A 123 -4.28 20.92 1.41
CA PHE A 123 -3.04 20.17 1.24
C PHE A 123 -1.92 21.15 0.88
N LEU A 124 -0.96 21.30 1.76
CA LEU A 124 0.18 22.19 1.53
C LEU A 124 0.98 21.70 0.33
N LYS A 125 1.27 22.59 -0.62
CA LYS A 125 2.23 22.40 -1.71
C LYS A 125 3.65 22.47 -1.15
N VAL A 126 4.03 21.58 -0.24
CA VAL A 126 5.30 21.74 0.46
C VAL A 126 6.29 20.68 0.03
N ASP A 127 7.31 21.13 -0.67
CA ASP A 127 8.52 20.38 -0.97
C ASP A 127 9.43 20.15 0.25
N ASN A 128 9.09 20.70 1.44
CA ASN A 128 10.03 20.78 2.57
C ASN A 128 9.47 20.35 3.94
N GLN A 129 8.30 19.77 4.05
CA GLN A 129 7.92 19.17 5.33
C GLN A 129 8.57 17.80 5.45
N LEU A 130 9.45 17.64 6.43
CA LEU A 130 9.86 16.35 6.98
C LEU A 130 8.59 15.61 7.44
N ASP A 131 7.95 14.91 6.52
CA ASP A 131 6.77 14.13 6.81
C ASP A 131 7.22 12.90 7.59
N MET A 132 7.03 12.93 8.91
CA MET A 132 7.43 11.86 9.83
C MET A 132 6.83 10.50 9.44
N PHE A 133 5.78 10.50 8.60
CA PHE A 133 5.10 9.29 8.10
C PHE A 133 5.36 9.00 6.62
N SER A 134 6.07 9.86 5.88
CA SER A 134 6.37 9.63 4.46
C SER A 134 7.15 8.34 4.25
N HIS A 135 8.08 8.05 5.17
CA HIS A 135 8.90 6.83 5.10
C HIS A 135 8.09 5.54 5.30
N LEU A 136 6.99 5.58 6.06
CA LEU A 136 6.16 4.38 6.30
C LEU A 136 5.41 3.95 5.04
N CYS A 137 4.93 4.91 4.26
CA CYS A 137 4.22 4.62 3.02
C CYS A 137 5.14 4.62 1.79
N ASP A 138 6.15 5.48 1.73
CA ASP A 138 7.08 5.53 0.60
C ASP A 138 8.05 4.34 0.60
N GLY A 139 8.33 3.76 1.75
CA GLY A 139 9.09 2.52 1.88
C GLY A 139 8.33 1.23 1.55
N GLY A 140 7.06 1.30 1.17
CA GLY A 140 6.26 0.09 0.86
C GLY A 140 5.78 -0.69 2.09
N VAL A 141 6.03 -0.19 3.30
CA VAL A 141 5.58 -0.82 4.56
C VAL A 141 4.17 -0.33 4.88
N CYS A 142 3.19 -0.81 4.15
CA CYS A 142 1.78 -0.56 4.46
C CYS A 142 1.28 -1.69 5.37
N GLY A 143 1.04 -1.36 6.63
CA GLY A 143 0.25 -2.18 7.52
C GLY A 143 0.89 -3.50 7.97
N VAL A 144 1.94 -3.42 8.77
CA VAL A 144 2.36 -4.53 9.63
C VAL A 144 1.83 -4.28 11.02
#